data_ad79d63b8d8d59dadef72b5e9b9e81a0
#
_entry.id   ad79d63b8d8d59dadef72b5e9b9e81a0
#
_cell.length_a   1.000
_cell.length_b   1.000
_cell.length_c   1.000
_cell.angle_alpha   90.00
_cell.angle_beta   90.00
_cell.angle_gamma   90.00
#
_symmetry.space_group_name_H-M   'P 1'
#
loop_
_entity.id
_entity.type
_entity.pdbx_description
1 polymer ?
#
loop_
_entity_poly.entity_id
_entity_poly.type
_entity_poly.pdbx_seq_one_letter_code
_entity_poly.pdbx_strand_id
1 'polypeptide(L)'
;IRPTGLIDPDIEIRPAKTQVEDLISECKKIIDMKYRVLVTTLTKRMAEDLSEYMHENGIKVKYMHSDIDTLERIEIIRDLRKGMFDVLVGINLLREGLDIPECALVAILDADKEGFLRSERSLVQTIGRAARNVDGRVILYADKETESIKKAIKETDRRREIQKRFNLENKITPESIKRDISDILESIYENDRVSVELDGENNNLVGDNLQKHIKGLKKNMIDLADDLNFEEAAKLRDEIKRLENNQLELPSNNLGQYKKNRRSKRKYFT
;
A
#
# COMPACT_ATOMS: atom_id res chain seq x y z
N ILE A 1 -14.06 18.27 7.49
CA ILE A 1 -13.01 19.34 7.51
C ILE A 1 -11.67 18.67 7.72
N ARG A 2 -10.68 19.02 6.87
CA ARG A 2 -9.30 18.55 6.97
C ARG A 2 -8.43 19.64 7.62
N PRO A 3 -7.69 19.32 8.68
CA PRO A 3 -6.81 20.29 9.34
C PRO A 3 -5.72 20.84 8.44
N THR A 4 -5.28 20.06 7.43
CA THR A 4 -4.29 20.45 6.42
C THR A 4 -4.79 21.50 5.43
N GLY A 5 -6.05 21.85 5.47
CA GLY A 5 -6.67 22.77 4.51
C GLY A 5 -6.91 22.19 3.12
N LEU A 6 -6.49 20.94 2.84
CA LEU A 6 -6.66 20.30 1.54
C LEU A 6 -8.13 20.21 1.13
N ILE A 7 -8.40 20.68 -0.08
CA ILE A 7 -9.74 20.70 -0.68
C ILE A 7 -9.91 19.44 -1.52
N ASP A 8 -11.13 18.92 -1.63
CA ASP A 8 -11.41 17.81 -2.54
C ASP A 8 -11.11 18.24 -4.00
N PRO A 9 -10.64 17.32 -4.86
CA PRO A 9 -10.16 17.65 -6.20
C PRO A 9 -11.26 18.17 -7.12
N ASP A 10 -10.88 18.91 -8.17
CA ASP A 10 -11.78 19.22 -9.28
C ASP A 10 -12.13 17.97 -10.06
N ILE A 11 -13.39 17.88 -10.48
CA ILE A 11 -13.90 16.75 -11.26
C ILE A 11 -14.29 17.24 -12.65
N GLU A 12 -13.72 16.58 -13.66
CA GLU A 12 -14.05 16.83 -15.06
C GLU A 12 -14.68 15.58 -15.67
N ILE A 13 -15.78 15.75 -16.42
CA ILE A 13 -16.40 14.67 -17.19
C ILE A 13 -15.95 14.81 -18.64
N ARG A 14 -15.44 13.72 -19.21
CA ARG A 14 -15.01 13.65 -20.61
C ARG A 14 -15.65 12.46 -21.32
N PRO A 15 -15.79 12.50 -22.67
CA PRO A 15 -16.40 11.41 -23.43
C PRO A 15 -15.63 10.09 -23.27
N ALA A 16 -16.39 8.97 -23.12
CA ALA A 16 -15.77 7.66 -23.00
C ALA A 16 -15.22 7.13 -24.32
N LYS A 17 -15.67 7.61 -25.47
CA LYS A 17 -15.21 7.15 -26.79
C LYS A 17 -13.71 7.34 -27.04
N THR A 18 -13.14 8.42 -26.55
CA THR A 18 -11.72 8.78 -26.74
C THR A 18 -10.92 8.66 -25.43
N GLN A 19 -11.46 7.92 -24.44
CA GLN A 19 -10.91 7.86 -23.08
C GLN A 19 -9.46 7.40 -23.02
N VAL A 20 -9.02 6.48 -23.86
CA VAL A 20 -7.66 5.93 -23.80
C VAL A 20 -6.63 6.95 -24.32
N GLU A 21 -6.90 7.56 -25.47
CA GLU A 21 -5.99 8.54 -26.09
C GLU A 21 -5.88 9.82 -25.24
N ASP A 22 -7.03 10.30 -24.75
CA ASP A 22 -7.08 11.47 -23.88
C ASP A 22 -6.36 11.18 -22.56
N LEU A 23 -6.59 10.01 -21.95
CA LEU A 23 -5.90 9.55 -20.73
C LEU A 23 -4.39 9.54 -20.92
N ILE A 24 -3.88 8.99 -22.03
CA ILE A 24 -2.43 8.96 -22.31
C ILE A 24 -1.86 10.37 -22.36
N SER A 25 -2.55 11.30 -23.04
CA SER A 25 -2.15 12.70 -23.12
C SER A 25 -2.07 13.34 -21.73
N GLU A 26 -3.11 13.11 -20.90
CA GLU A 26 -3.16 13.64 -19.54
C GLU A 26 -2.10 12.99 -18.63
N CYS A 27 -1.87 11.68 -18.75
CA CYS A 27 -0.80 11.00 -18.02
C CYS A 27 0.58 11.64 -18.31
N LYS A 28 0.90 11.89 -19.57
CA LYS A 28 2.18 12.51 -19.96
C LYS A 28 2.36 13.90 -19.29
N LYS A 29 1.32 14.73 -19.28
CA LYS A 29 1.35 16.05 -18.61
C LYS A 29 1.64 15.93 -17.12
N ILE A 30 1.01 14.98 -16.44
CA ILE A 30 1.18 14.75 -15.00
C ILE A 30 2.56 14.18 -14.68
N ILE A 31 3.05 13.28 -15.51
CA ILE A 31 4.39 12.68 -15.38
C ILE A 31 5.48 13.74 -15.54
N ASP A 32 5.31 14.66 -16.49
CA ASP A 32 6.24 15.78 -16.69
C ASP A 32 6.33 16.68 -15.44
N MET A 33 5.24 16.83 -14.70
CA MET A 33 5.20 17.52 -13.41
C MET A 33 5.74 16.68 -12.24
N LYS A 34 6.23 15.45 -12.49
CA LYS A 34 6.74 14.51 -11.48
C LYS A 34 5.69 13.98 -10.49
N TYR A 35 4.42 14.06 -10.84
CA TYR A 35 3.33 13.47 -10.08
C TYR A 35 2.98 12.04 -10.55
N ARG A 36 2.09 11.39 -9.82
CA ARG A 36 1.62 10.03 -10.07
C ARG A 36 0.17 10.04 -10.50
N VAL A 37 -0.21 8.99 -11.23
CA VAL A 37 -1.55 8.82 -11.78
C VAL A 37 -2.15 7.49 -11.29
N LEU A 38 -3.42 7.53 -10.88
CA LEU A 38 -4.23 6.35 -10.60
C LEU A 38 -5.31 6.22 -11.66
N VAL A 39 -5.44 5.03 -12.25
CA VAL A 39 -6.45 4.74 -13.27
C VAL A 39 -7.32 3.57 -12.80
N THR A 40 -8.64 3.74 -12.81
CA THR A 40 -9.57 2.67 -12.46
C THR A 40 -10.32 2.16 -13.68
N THR A 41 -10.28 0.84 -13.87
CA THR A 41 -11.00 0.11 -14.91
C THR A 41 -12.12 -0.74 -14.32
N LEU A 42 -12.94 -1.38 -15.17
CA LEU A 42 -14.02 -2.26 -14.73
C LEU A 42 -13.62 -3.73 -14.66
N THR A 43 -12.66 -4.15 -15.48
CA THR A 43 -12.28 -5.56 -15.62
C THR A 43 -10.76 -5.74 -15.60
N LYS A 44 -10.29 -6.94 -15.22
CA LYS A 44 -8.88 -7.33 -15.26
C LYS A 44 -8.32 -7.18 -16.67
N ARG A 45 -9.02 -7.73 -17.65
CA ARG A 45 -8.62 -7.67 -19.06
C ARG A 45 -8.41 -6.24 -19.54
N MET A 46 -9.36 -5.34 -19.22
CA MET A 46 -9.22 -3.93 -19.57
C MET A 46 -7.99 -3.28 -18.88
N ALA A 47 -7.69 -3.67 -17.64
CA ALA A 47 -6.52 -3.16 -16.94
C ALA A 47 -5.21 -3.66 -17.58
N GLU A 48 -5.17 -4.92 -17.98
CA GLU A 48 -4.03 -5.54 -18.66
C GLU A 48 -3.81 -4.92 -20.03
N ASP A 49 -4.83 -4.91 -20.90
CA ASP A 49 -4.79 -4.35 -22.25
C ASP A 49 -4.37 -2.85 -22.21
N LEU A 50 -4.93 -2.08 -21.27
CA LEU A 50 -4.57 -0.68 -21.08
C LEU A 50 -3.12 -0.49 -20.62
N SER A 51 -2.65 -1.33 -19.71
CA SER A 51 -1.27 -1.26 -19.21
C SER A 51 -0.26 -1.59 -20.31
N GLU A 52 -0.55 -2.60 -21.14
CA GLU A 52 0.28 -2.94 -22.29
C GLU A 52 0.33 -1.77 -23.28
N TYR A 53 -0.83 -1.22 -23.64
CA TYR A 53 -0.90 -0.08 -24.56
C TYR A 53 -0.19 1.18 -24.02
N MET A 54 -0.31 1.47 -22.72
CA MET A 54 0.43 2.57 -22.09
C MET A 54 1.94 2.34 -22.14
N HIS A 55 2.39 1.10 -21.90
CA HIS A 55 3.79 0.73 -21.95
C HIS A 55 4.37 0.91 -23.36
N GLU A 56 3.64 0.49 -24.39
CA GLU A 56 4.01 0.71 -25.81
C GLU A 56 4.13 2.21 -26.14
N ASN A 57 3.34 3.06 -25.48
CA ASN A 57 3.41 4.53 -25.63
C ASN A 57 4.48 5.19 -24.74
N GLY A 58 5.39 4.40 -24.12
CA GLY A 58 6.52 4.88 -23.35
C GLY A 58 6.19 5.33 -21.93
N ILE A 59 5.01 4.98 -21.39
CA ILE A 59 4.60 5.29 -20.03
C ILE A 59 5.00 4.13 -19.11
N LYS A 60 5.67 4.44 -18.00
CA LYS A 60 5.97 3.46 -16.96
C LYS A 60 4.71 3.17 -16.15
N VAL A 61 4.07 2.06 -16.43
CA VAL A 61 2.80 1.65 -15.85
C VAL A 61 2.93 0.30 -15.15
N LYS A 62 2.16 0.13 -14.08
CA LYS A 62 1.94 -1.17 -13.44
C LYS A 62 0.44 -1.36 -13.24
N TYR A 63 -0.08 -2.58 -13.40
CA TYR A 63 -1.46 -2.86 -13.04
C TYR A 63 -1.55 -3.64 -11.73
N MET A 64 -2.65 -3.46 -11.02
CA MET A 64 -2.92 -4.11 -9.75
C MET A 64 -4.31 -4.75 -9.77
N HIS A 65 -4.37 -6.06 -9.55
CA HIS A 65 -5.63 -6.82 -9.48
C HIS A 65 -5.97 -7.22 -8.04
N SER A 66 -7.15 -7.80 -7.85
CA SER A 66 -7.68 -8.18 -6.53
C SER A 66 -6.93 -9.32 -5.86
N ASP A 67 -6.22 -10.14 -6.64
CA ASP A 67 -5.60 -11.39 -6.18
C ASP A 67 -4.13 -11.17 -5.74
N ILE A 68 -3.64 -9.93 -5.81
CA ILE A 68 -2.31 -9.54 -5.34
C ILE A 68 -2.29 -9.62 -3.81
N ASP A 69 -1.27 -10.28 -3.27
CA ASP A 69 -1.03 -10.38 -1.84
C ASP A 69 -0.80 -9.00 -1.19
N THR A 70 -1.08 -8.93 0.10
CA THR A 70 -0.96 -7.67 0.86
C THR A 70 0.46 -7.12 0.83
N LEU A 71 1.48 -7.97 0.94
CA LEU A 71 2.88 -7.55 0.89
C LEU A 71 3.26 -6.99 -0.49
N GLU A 72 2.93 -7.71 -1.54
CA GLU A 72 3.19 -7.26 -2.93
C GLU A 72 2.47 -5.93 -3.22
N ARG A 73 1.24 -5.76 -2.71
CA ARG A 73 0.50 -4.51 -2.82
C ARG A 73 1.23 -3.34 -2.17
N ILE A 74 1.80 -3.53 -0.99
CA ILE A 74 2.58 -2.51 -0.28
C ILE A 74 3.82 -2.13 -1.08
N GLU A 75 4.50 -3.12 -1.65
CA GLU A 75 5.66 -2.88 -2.52
C GLU A 75 5.29 -2.09 -3.77
N ILE A 76 4.18 -2.43 -4.43
CA ILE A 76 3.68 -1.69 -5.60
C ILE A 76 3.41 -0.22 -5.24
N ILE A 77 2.75 0.04 -4.10
CA ILE A 77 2.46 1.40 -3.66
C ILE A 77 3.74 2.16 -3.33
N ARG A 78 4.68 1.53 -2.64
CA ARG A 78 6.00 2.10 -2.33
C ARG A 78 6.76 2.46 -3.60
N ASP A 79 6.78 1.56 -4.59
CA ASP A 79 7.48 1.75 -5.84
C ASP A 79 6.85 2.86 -6.69
N LEU A 80 5.51 2.98 -6.70
CA LEU A 80 4.80 4.10 -7.29
C LEU A 80 5.22 5.42 -6.65
N ARG A 81 5.24 5.50 -5.32
CA ARG A 81 5.65 6.70 -4.58
C ARG A 81 7.12 7.05 -4.84
N LYS A 82 8.01 6.06 -4.91
CA LYS A 82 9.42 6.24 -5.27
C LYS A 82 9.65 6.65 -6.73
N GLY A 83 8.63 6.50 -7.59
CA GLY A 83 8.74 6.82 -9.00
C GLY A 83 9.42 5.77 -9.84
N MET A 84 9.42 4.52 -9.40
CA MET A 84 9.86 3.41 -10.24
C MET A 84 8.96 3.23 -11.46
N PHE A 85 7.69 3.60 -11.31
CA PHE A 85 6.72 3.77 -12.38
C PHE A 85 5.79 4.96 -12.04
N ASP A 86 5.02 5.43 -13.02
CA ASP A 86 4.31 6.71 -12.93
C ASP A 86 2.78 6.54 -12.87
N VAL A 87 2.27 5.45 -13.43
CA VAL A 87 0.84 5.16 -13.54
C VAL A 87 0.52 3.82 -12.90
N LEU A 88 -0.48 3.80 -12.02
CA LEU A 88 -1.05 2.57 -11.47
C LEU A 88 -2.45 2.37 -12.02
N VAL A 89 -2.66 1.26 -12.73
CA VAL A 89 -3.95 0.83 -13.24
C VAL A 89 -4.54 -0.25 -12.35
N GLY A 90 -5.83 -0.17 -12.02
CA GLY A 90 -6.45 -1.21 -11.21
C GLY A 90 -7.98 -1.22 -11.30
N ILE A 91 -8.59 -2.35 -10.93
CA ILE A 91 -10.04 -2.51 -10.96
C ILE A 91 -10.68 -1.86 -9.74
N ASN A 92 -10.19 -2.19 -8.57
CA ASN A 92 -10.70 -1.72 -7.30
C ASN A 92 -9.56 -1.15 -6.45
N LEU A 93 -9.16 0.06 -6.76
CA LEU A 93 -8.17 0.80 -5.99
C LEU A 93 -8.75 1.37 -4.69
N LEU A 94 -9.98 0.95 -4.30
CA LEU A 94 -10.71 1.48 -3.15
C LEU A 94 -10.34 0.78 -1.83
N ARG A 95 -9.67 -0.37 -1.88
CA ARG A 95 -9.30 -1.10 -0.67
C ARG A 95 -8.42 -0.22 0.22
N GLU A 96 -8.60 -0.36 1.51
CA GLU A 96 -7.93 0.39 2.57
C GLU A 96 -6.40 0.41 2.38
N GLY A 97 -5.75 1.50 2.78
CA GLY A 97 -4.30 1.62 2.79
C GLY A 97 -3.65 2.34 1.59
N LEU A 98 -4.40 2.79 0.56
CA LEU A 98 -3.84 3.61 -0.51
C LEU A 98 -3.72 5.07 -0.06
N ASP A 99 -2.59 5.41 0.52
CA ASP A 99 -2.19 6.79 0.84
C ASP A 99 -1.03 7.21 -0.07
N ILE A 100 -1.35 7.90 -1.16
CA ILE A 100 -0.40 8.33 -2.18
C ILE A 100 -0.48 9.86 -2.33
N PRO A 101 0.23 10.61 -1.50
CA PRO A 101 0.22 12.08 -1.58
C PRO A 101 0.72 12.61 -2.92
N GLU A 102 1.55 11.84 -3.62
CA GLU A 102 2.13 12.20 -4.91
C GLU A 102 1.13 12.06 -6.08
N CYS A 103 -0.07 11.50 -5.82
CA CYS A 103 -1.10 11.31 -6.83
C CYS A 103 -1.82 12.65 -7.12
N ALA A 104 -1.61 13.18 -8.33
CA ALA A 104 -2.27 14.42 -8.79
C ALA A 104 -3.40 14.15 -9.79
N LEU A 105 -3.49 12.95 -10.38
CA LEU A 105 -4.58 12.61 -11.29
C LEU A 105 -5.19 11.25 -10.91
N VAL A 106 -6.51 11.24 -10.79
CA VAL A 106 -7.30 10.01 -10.73
C VAL A 106 -8.20 9.98 -11.96
N ALA A 107 -8.06 8.94 -12.77
CA ALA A 107 -8.88 8.72 -13.96
C ALA A 107 -9.82 7.51 -13.74
N ILE A 108 -11.08 7.71 -14.01
CA ILE A 108 -12.11 6.67 -13.88
C ILE A 108 -12.67 6.39 -15.26
N LEU A 109 -12.29 5.25 -15.84
CA LEU A 109 -12.77 4.82 -17.15
C LEU A 109 -14.17 4.22 -17.04
N ASP A 110 -14.99 4.41 -18.08
CA ASP A 110 -16.36 3.90 -18.14
C ASP A 110 -17.13 4.22 -16.84
N ALA A 111 -17.09 5.48 -16.42
CA ALA A 111 -17.71 5.90 -15.17
C ALA A 111 -19.24 5.83 -15.21
N ASP A 112 -19.84 5.82 -16.40
CA ASP A 112 -21.28 5.68 -16.64
C ASP A 112 -21.79 4.23 -16.67
N LYS A 113 -20.93 3.25 -16.61
CA LYS A 113 -21.31 1.84 -16.52
C LYS A 113 -21.74 1.53 -15.08
N GLU A 114 -23.03 1.61 -14.83
CA GLU A 114 -23.58 1.39 -13.49
C GLU A 114 -23.25 0.01 -12.95
N GLY A 115 -22.91 -0.04 -11.65
CA GLY A 115 -22.56 -1.24 -10.94
C GLY A 115 -21.89 -0.92 -9.61
N PHE A 116 -21.51 -1.96 -8.86
CA PHE A 116 -20.91 -1.80 -7.54
C PHE A 116 -19.66 -0.90 -7.55
N LEU A 117 -18.79 -1.04 -8.57
CA LEU A 117 -17.55 -0.25 -8.71
C LEU A 117 -17.79 1.20 -9.15
N ARG A 118 -18.97 1.54 -9.61
CA ARG A 118 -19.39 2.87 -10.08
C ARG A 118 -20.57 3.44 -9.28
N SER A 119 -20.83 2.85 -8.11
CA SER A 119 -21.81 3.41 -7.16
C SER A 119 -21.32 4.77 -6.63
N GLU A 120 -22.23 5.61 -6.16
CA GLU A 120 -21.91 6.90 -5.53
C GLU A 120 -20.78 6.78 -4.50
N ARG A 121 -20.86 5.83 -3.57
CA ARG A 121 -19.82 5.60 -2.54
C ARG A 121 -18.46 5.29 -3.16
N SER A 122 -18.46 4.40 -4.14
CA SER A 122 -17.25 3.98 -4.85
C SER A 122 -16.59 5.16 -5.56
N LEU A 123 -17.37 5.97 -6.28
CA LEU A 123 -16.88 7.15 -6.95
C LEU A 123 -16.31 8.18 -5.96
N VAL A 124 -17.04 8.52 -4.90
CA VAL A 124 -16.58 9.47 -3.87
C VAL A 124 -15.26 9.01 -3.21
N GLN A 125 -15.13 7.71 -2.92
CA GLN A 125 -13.89 7.17 -2.35
C GLN A 125 -12.71 7.24 -3.33
N THR A 126 -12.94 6.93 -4.61
CA THR A 126 -11.91 6.99 -5.64
C THR A 126 -11.47 8.43 -5.91
N ILE A 127 -12.42 9.35 -6.04
CA ILE A 127 -12.20 10.79 -6.16
C ILE A 127 -11.33 11.30 -5.00
N GLY A 128 -11.64 10.86 -3.79
CA GLY A 128 -10.91 11.25 -2.58
C GLY A 128 -9.44 10.85 -2.56
N ARG A 129 -8.97 9.97 -3.47
CA ARG A 129 -7.54 9.61 -3.57
C ARG A 129 -6.68 10.77 -4.09
N ALA A 130 -7.21 11.60 -4.98
CA ALA A 130 -6.52 12.80 -5.43
C ALA A 130 -6.56 13.97 -4.42
N ALA A 131 -7.35 13.87 -3.37
CA ALA A 131 -7.56 14.96 -2.40
C ALA A 131 -6.40 15.17 -1.40
N ARG A 132 -5.26 14.50 -1.60
CA ARG A 132 -4.04 14.65 -0.78
C ARG A 132 -2.97 15.51 -1.43
N ASN A 133 -3.20 15.85 -2.68
CA ASN A 133 -2.36 16.73 -3.47
C ASN A 133 -3.11 18.05 -3.74
N VAL A 134 -2.44 19.17 -3.63
CA VAL A 134 -3.02 20.51 -3.92
C VAL A 134 -3.42 20.59 -5.39
N ASP A 135 -2.61 20.00 -6.28
CA ASP A 135 -2.84 19.96 -7.74
C ASP A 135 -3.73 18.75 -8.14
N GLY A 136 -4.38 18.12 -7.15
CA GLY A 136 -5.21 16.96 -7.36
C GLY A 136 -6.43 17.24 -8.23
N ARG A 137 -6.61 16.43 -9.29
CA ARG A 137 -7.79 16.47 -10.17
C ARG A 137 -8.29 15.08 -10.52
N VAL A 138 -9.55 15.02 -10.97
CA VAL A 138 -10.20 13.76 -11.32
C VAL A 138 -10.85 13.90 -12.69
N ILE A 139 -10.67 12.89 -13.53
CA ILE A 139 -11.36 12.77 -14.81
C ILE A 139 -12.27 11.55 -14.77
N LEU A 140 -13.56 11.79 -15.00
CA LEU A 140 -14.56 10.76 -15.20
C LEU A 140 -14.84 10.61 -16.69
N TYR A 141 -14.47 9.49 -17.28
CA TYR A 141 -14.82 9.21 -18.67
C TYR A 141 -16.20 8.57 -18.71
N ALA A 142 -17.15 9.34 -19.26
CA ALA A 142 -18.55 8.96 -19.31
C ALA A 142 -19.25 9.60 -20.51
N ASP A 143 -20.04 8.83 -21.25
CA ASP A 143 -20.91 9.37 -22.31
C ASP A 143 -22.24 9.87 -21.76
N LYS A 144 -22.61 9.46 -20.54
CA LYS A 144 -23.84 9.86 -19.85
C LYS A 144 -23.58 10.14 -18.38
N GLU A 145 -24.14 11.21 -17.87
CA GLU A 145 -24.16 11.49 -16.44
C GLU A 145 -25.21 10.63 -15.73
N THR A 146 -24.80 9.54 -15.11
CA THR A 146 -25.69 8.71 -14.29
C THR A 146 -26.03 9.38 -12.95
N GLU A 147 -27.06 8.89 -12.28
CA GLU A 147 -27.44 9.40 -10.96
C GLU A 147 -26.30 9.23 -9.92
N SER A 148 -25.51 8.16 -10.03
CA SER A 148 -24.36 7.93 -9.19
C SER A 148 -23.26 8.98 -9.40
N ILE A 149 -22.99 9.36 -10.66
CA ILE A 149 -22.04 10.42 -11.02
C ILE A 149 -22.53 11.77 -10.46
N LYS A 150 -23.78 12.15 -10.72
CA LYS A 150 -24.35 13.42 -10.23
C LYS A 150 -24.28 13.55 -8.72
N LYS A 151 -24.62 12.47 -7.99
CA LYS A 151 -24.54 12.46 -6.52
C LYS A 151 -23.12 12.55 -6.02
N ALA A 152 -22.16 11.85 -6.64
CA ALA A 152 -20.76 11.90 -6.28
C ALA A 152 -20.15 13.30 -6.49
N ILE A 153 -20.47 13.95 -7.60
CA ILE A 153 -20.03 15.34 -7.89
C ILE A 153 -20.64 16.29 -6.86
N LYS A 154 -21.96 16.24 -6.67
CA LYS A 154 -22.67 17.10 -5.70
C LYS A 154 -22.10 16.97 -4.29
N GLU A 155 -21.79 15.76 -3.84
CA GLU A 155 -21.21 15.53 -2.53
C GLU A 155 -19.76 16.07 -2.45
N THR A 156 -18.97 15.88 -3.51
CA THR A 156 -17.62 16.41 -3.59
C THR A 156 -17.62 17.96 -3.57
N ASP A 157 -18.50 18.59 -4.35
CA ASP A 157 -18.64 20.06 -4.38
C ASP A 157 -19.10 20.60 -3.03
N ARG A 158 -20.05 19.95 -2.38
CA ARG A 158 -20.48 20.31 -1.03
C ARG A 158 -19.29 20.29 -0.04
N ARG A 159 -18.45 19.28 -0.11
CA ARG A 159 -17.23 19.18 0.74
C ARG A 159 -16.23 20.25 0.42
N ARG A 160 -16.02 20.55 -0.87
CA ARG A 160 -15.13 21.63 -1.34
C ARG A 160 -15.55 22.99 -0.76
N GLU A 161 -16.83 23.32 -0.86
CA GLU A 161 -17.35 24.60 -0.36
C GLU A 161 -17.19 24.73 1.16
N ILE A 162 -17.47 23.67 1.93
CA ILE A 162 -17.27 23.67 3.37
C ILE A 162 -15.80 23.86 3.72
N GLN A 163 -14.88 23.15 3.02
CA GLN A 163 -13.45 23.26 3.28
C GLN A 163 -12.90 24.62 2.88
N LYS A 164 -13.32 25.20 1.74
CA LYS A 164 -12.92 26.53 1.31
C LYS A 164 -13.33 27.58 2.35
N ARG A 165 -14.57 27.53 2.81
CA ARG A 165 -15.07 28.45 3.85
C ARG A 165 -14.25 28.35 5.14
N PHE A 166 -14.02 27.12 5.61
CA PHE A 166 -13.21 26.87 6.79
C PHE A 166 -11.78 27.40 6.64
N ASN A 167 -11.16 27.20 5.48
CA ASN A 167 -9.81 27.70 5.20
C ASN A 167 -9.76 29.23 5.23
N LEU A 168 -10.77 29.91 4.67
CA LEU A 168 -10.86 31.37 4.68
C LEU A 168 -11.04 31.90 6.11
N GLU A 169 -11.94 31.33 6.89
CA GLU A 169 -12.22 31.73 8.26
C GLU A 169 -11.00 31.54 9.18
N ASN A 170 -10.22 30.48 8.96
CA ASN A 170 -9.06 30.13 9.79
C ASN A 170 -7.73 30.56 9.18
N LYS A 171 -7.72 31.23 8.03
CA LYS A 171 -6.51 31.66 7.30
C LYS A 171 -5.53 30.52 7.00
N ILE A 172 -6.07 29.35 6.65
CA ILE A 172 -5.31 28.16 6.34
C ILE A 172 -4.99 28.13 4.86
N THR A 173 -3.71 28.04 4.50
CA THR A 173 -3.26 27.78 3.13
C THR A 173 -3.15 26.27 2.93
N PRO A 174 -3.83 25.68 1.93
CA PRO A 174 -3.71 24.27 1.63
C PRO A 174 -2.28 23.89 1.25
N GLU A 175 -1.77 22.82 1.85
CA GLU A 175 -0.45 22.27 1.53
C GLU A 175 -0.56 20.77 1.25
N SER A 176 0.15 20.29 0.22
CA SER A 176 0.23 18.85 -0.07
C SER A 176 0.85 18.10 1.10
N ILE A 177 0.29 16.95 1.44
CA ILE A 177 0.84 16.11 2.51
C ILE A 177 2.20 15.57 2.04
N LYS A 178 3.24 15.82 2.82
CA LYS A 178 4.55 15.18 2.67
C LYS A 178 4.66 14.08 3.72
N ARG A 179 4.80 12.84 3.28
CA ARG A 179 4.95 11.70 4.17
C ARG A 179 6.14 10.86 3.72
N ASP A 180 7.03 10.52 4.65
CA ASP A 180 8.18 9.67 4.33
C ASP A 180 7.74 8.27 3.89
N ILE A 181 8.46 7.71 2.93
CA ILE A 181 8.10 6.43 2.30
C ILE A 181 8.44 5.25 3.25
N SER A 182 9.40 5.44 4.17
CA SER A 182 9.78 4.47 5.21
C SER A 182 8.65 4.18 6.21
N ASP A 183 7.87 5.21 6.58
CA ASP A 183 6.82 5.10 7.61
C ASP A 183 5.69 4.11 7.25
N ILE A 184 5.49 3.82 5.96
CA ILE A 184 4.41 2.91 5.52
C ILE A 184 4.74 1.46 5.86
N LEU A 185 5.99 1.06 5.71
CA LEU A 185 6.42 -0.30 6.06
C LEU A 185 6.49 -0.46 7.58
N GLU A 186 7.03 0.53 8.27
CA GLU A 186 7.10 0.53 9.74
C GLU A 186 5.72 0.52 10.38
N SER A 187 4.77 1.35 9.91
CA SER A 187 3.41 1.39 10.47
C SER A 187 2.60 0.12 10.22
N ILE A 188 2.88 -0.64 9.16
CA ILE A 188 2.21 -1.92 8.89
C ILE A 188 2.85 -3.03 9.71
N TYR A 189 4.18 -3.02 9.83
CA TYR A 189 4.89 -3.94 10.72
C TYR A 189 4.68 -3.63 12.21
N GLU A 190 4.40 -2.37 12.58
CA GLU A 190 4.04 -1.99 13.95
C GLU A 190 2.58 -2.29 14.28
N ASN A 191 1.65 -2.22 13.34
CA ASN A 191 0.25 -2.62 13.56
C ASN A 191 0.07 -4.16 13.59
N ASP A 192 0.94 -4.93 12.95
CA ASP A 192 1.03 -6.39 13.13
C ASP A 192 1.88 -6.78 14.36
N ARG A 193 2.68 -5.85 14.87
CA ARG A 193 3.24 -5.95 16.21
C ARG A 193 2.18 -5.43 17.18
N VAL A 194 1.23 -6.29 17.54
CA VAL A 194 0.64 -6.18 18.87
C VAL A 194 1.83 -6.26 19.82
N SER A 195 2.30 -5.09 20.28
CA SER A 195 3.26 -5.01 21.36
C SER A 195 2.57 -5.57 22.59
N VAL A 196 2.69 -6.87 22.78
CA VAL A 196 2.66 -7.41 24.11
C VAL A 196 3.89 -6.79 24.75
N GLU A 197 3.68 -5.81 25.65
CA GLU A 197 4.69 -5.37 26.60
C GLU A 197 5.14 -6.62 27.36
N LEU A 198 6.18 -7.27 26.87
CA LEU A 198 6.94 -8.22 27.64
C LEU A 198 7.78 -7.35 28.57
N ASP A 199 7.33 -7.27 29.84
CA ASP A 199 8.16 -6.88 30.95
C ASP A 199 9.57 -7.48 30.82
N GLY A 200 10.54 -6.61 31.02
CA GLY A 200 11.96 -6.75 30.76
C GLY A 200 12.58 -8.11 31.06
N GLU A 201 13.69 -8.31 30.38
CA GLU A 201 14.67 -9.39 30.54
C GLU A 201 14.51 -10.61 29.63
N ASN A 202 14.70 -10.51 28.29
CA ASN A 202 15.17 -11.67 27.54
C ASN A 202 15.60 -11.34 26.09
N ASN A 203 16.46 -10.35 25.92
CA ASN A 203 16.96 -10.03 24.58
C ASN A 203 18.18 -10.84 24.10
N ASN A 204 18.55 -11.97 24.77
CA ASN A 204 19.72 -12.77 24.38
C ASN A 204 19.54 -14.28 24.61
N LEU A 205 18.47 -14.87 24.11
CA LEU A 205 18.35 -16.33 24.11
C LEU A 205 18.93 -16.89 22.81
N VAL A 206 20.18 -17.36 22.85
CA VAL A 206 20.87 -18.01 21.72
C VAL A 206 21.19 -19.46 22.11
N GLY A 207 20.93 -20.41 21.19
CA GLY A 207 21.30 -21.80 21.36
C GLY A 207 20.37 -22.63 22.25
N ASP A 208 20.93 -23.42 23.19
CA ASP A 208 20.20 -24.37 24.05
C ASP A 208 19.10 -23.73 24.92
N ASN A 209 19.26 -22.46 25.28
CA ASN A 209 18.28 -21.73 26.07
C ASN A 209 17.02 -21.39 25.25
N LEU A 210 17.17 -21.06 23.95
CA LEU A 210 16.05 -20.81 23.04
C LEU A 210 15.23 -22.08 22.83
N GLN A 211 15.87 -23.25 22.67
CA GLN A 211 15.16 -24.52 22.52
C GLN A 211 14.39 -24.93 23.78
N LYS A 212 14.92 -24.64 24.97
CA LYS A 212 14.21 -24.87 26.25
C LYS A 212 13.02 -23.92 26.37
N HIS A 213 13.15 -22.67 25.94
CA HIS A 213 12.07 -21.71 25.95
C HIS A 213 10.95 -22.12 24.98
N ILE A 214 11.27 -22.51 23.74
CA ILE A 214 10.30 -23.03 22.77
C ILE A 214 9.56 -24.26 23.29
N LYS A 215 10.26 -25.18 23.99
CA LYS A 215 9.61 -26.34 24.62
C LYS A 215 8.64 -25.93 25.74
N GLY A 216 8.98 -24.91 26.53
CA GLY A 216 8.10 -24.34 27.56
C GLY A 216 6.82 -23.74 26.94
N LEU A 217 6.98 -22.93 25.90
CA LEU A 217 5.85 -22.33 25.18
C LEU A 217 4.94 -23.38 24.53
N LYS A 218 5.50 -24.46 23.96
CA LYS A 218 4.72 -25.58 23.41
C LYS A 218 3.88 -26.27 24.47
N LYS A 219 4.43 -26.46 25.69
CA LYS A 219 3.68 -27.07 26.80
C LYS A 219 2.52 -26.16 27.22
N ASN A 220 2.79 -24.88 27.46
CA ASN A 220 1.76 -23.90 27.83
C ASN A 220 0.65 -23.79 26.78
N MET A 221 1.01 -23.85 25.49
CA MET A 221 0.04 -23.84 24.40
C MET A 221 -0.91 -25.04 24.47
N ILE A 222 -0.39 -26.24 24.81
CA ILE A 222 -1.21 -27.47 24.95
C ILE A 222 -2.10 -27.32 26.18
N ASP A 223 -1.56 -26.88 27.30
CA ASP A 223 -2.31 -26.72 28.57
C ASP A 223 -3.48 -25.73 28.36
N LEU A 224 -3.26 -24.60 27.63
CA LEU A 224 -4.32 -23.64 27.30
C LEU A 224 -5.35 -24.19 26.31
N ALA A 225 -4.93 -25.07 25.39
CA ALA A 225 -5.85 -25.73 24.46
C ALA A 225 -6.74 -26.77 25.19
N ASP A 226 -6.21 -27.45 26.16
CA ASP A 226 -6.95 -28.40 27.01
C ASP A 226 -7.96 -27.64 27.90
N ASP A 227 -7.64 -26.43 28.35
CA ASP A 227 -8.52 -25.55 29.10
C ASP A 227 -9.54 -24.79 28.18
N LEU A 228 -9.63 -25.14 26.87
CA LEU A 228 -10.51 -24.56 25.87
C LEU A 228 -10.25 -23.04 25.61
N ASN A 229 -9.12 -22.52 26.03
CA ASN A 229 -8.70 -21.13 25.79
C ASN A 229 -7.94 -21.01 24.45
N PHE A 230 -8.67 -21.24 23.36
CA PHE A 230 -8.10 -21.33 22.00
C PHE A 230 -7.49 -20.02 21.50
N GLU A 231 -7.93 -18.87 21.99
CA GLU A 231 -7.41 -17.57 21.56
C GLU A 231 -5.98 -17.34 22.09
N GLU A 232 -5.72 -17.66 23.35
CA GLU A 232 -4.38 -17.58 23.92
C GLU A 232 -3.46 -18.68 23.40
N ALA A 233 -3.98 -19.89 23.21
CA ALA A 233 -3.23 -20.98 22.56
C ALA A 233 -2.79 -20.61 21.14
N ALA A 234 -3.63 -19.92 20.37
CA ALA A 234 -3.28 -19.44 19.03
C ALA A 234 -2.15 -18.39 19.05
N LYS A 235 -2.16 -17.47 20.00
CA LYS A 235 -1.10 -16.48 20.19
C LYS A 235 0.26 -17.15 20.48
N LEU A 236 0.28 -18.12 21.37
CA LEU A 236 1.49 -18.88 21.68
C LEU A 236 2.00 -19.69 20.49
N ARG A 237 1.11 -20.30 19.70
CA ARG A 237 1.48 -21.02 18.47
C ARG A 237 2.20 -20.10 17.47
N ASP A 238 1.69 -18.90 17.28
CA ASP A 238 2.24 -17.96 16.33
C ASP A 238 3.60 -17.41 16.81
N GLU A 239 3.78 -17.24 18.12
CA GLU A 239 5.07 -16.91 18.74
C GLU A 239 6.11 -18.02 18.60
N ILE A 240 5.72 -19.29 18.85
CA ILE A 240 6.59 -20.45 18.63
C ILE A 240 7.08 -20.49 17.18
N LYS A 241 6.16 -20.33 16.21
CA LYS A 241 6.50 -20.33 14.78
C LYS A 241 7.46 -19.21 14.40
N ARG A 242 7.32 -18.04 15.02
CA ARG A 242 8.24 -16.91 14.83
C ARG A 242 9.64 -17.20 15.39
N LEU A 243 9.74 -17.77 16.58
CA LEU A 243 11.01 -18.12 17.20
C LEU A 243 11.74 -19.24 16.43
N GLU A 244 11.01 -20.22 15.89
CA GLU A 244 11.55 -21.27 15.03
C GLU A 244 12.08 -20.73 13.70
N ASN A 245 11.38 -19.78 13.06
CA ASN A 245 11.83 -19.14 11.83
C ASN A 245 13.08 -18.28 12.05
N ASN A 246 13.15 -17.52 13.14
CA ASN A 246 14.36 -16.74 13.50
C ASN A 246 15.57 -17.64 13.76
N GLN A 247 15.38 -18.88 14.21
CA GLN A 247 16.47 -19.86 14.38
C GLN A 247 17.02 -20.36 13.03
N LEU A 248 16.21 -20.37 11.97
CA LEU A 248 16.61 -20.78 10.61
C LEU A 248 17.35 -19.67 9.85
N GLU A 249 17.17 -18.41 10.22
CA GLU A 249 17.81 -17.26 9.56
C GLU A 249 19.17 -16.84 10.14
N LEU A 250 19.66 -17.48 11.21
CA LEU A 250 21.01 -17.23 11.70
C LEU A 250 22.02 -17.87 10.74
N PRO A 251 22.87 -17.08 10.03
CA PRO A 251 23.85 -17.63 9.12
C PRO A 251 24.84 -18.50 9.90
N SER A 252 25.02 -19.74 9.46
CA SER A 252 26.03 -20.70 9.95
C SER A 252 27.46 -20.26 9.56
N ASN A 253 27.86 -19.07 9.97
CA ASN A 253 29.22 -18.54 9.78
C ASN A 253 29.96 -18.49 11.12
N ASN A 254 30.41 -19.65 11.61
CA ASN A 254 31.59 -19.74 12.49
C ASN A 254 31.97 -21.19 12.88
N LEU A 255 32.02 -22.12 11.92
CA LEU A 255 32.63 -23.45 12.15
C LEU A 255 33.78 -23.75 11.19
N GLY A 256 34.36 -22.72 10.53
CA GLY A 256 35.41 -22.87 9.51
C GLY A 256 36.82 -22.45 9.92
N GLN A 257 37.06 -21.85 11.10
CA GLN A 257 38.40 -21.28 11.42
C GLN A 257 39.20 -21.99 12.52
N TYR A 258 38.73 -23.05 13.12
CA TYR A 258 39.53 -23.76 14.15
C TYR A 258 40.23 -25.05 13.69
N LYS A 259 40.29 -25.37 12.41
CA LYS A 259 40.99 -26.58 11.89
C LYS A 259 42.21 -26.31 10.99
N LYS A 260 42.78 -25.10 10.92
CA LYS A 260 43.95 -24.80 10.07
C LYS A 260 45.26 -24.57 10.81
N ASN A 261 45.36 -24.72 12.13
CA ASN A 261 46.60 -24.51 12.88
C ASN A 261 47.21 -25.75 13.54
N ARG A 262 46.94 -26.97 13.04
CA ARG A 262 47.57 -28.19 13.56
C ARG A 262 48.32 -29.04 12.53
N ARG A 263 48.71 -28.48 11.35
CA ARG A 263 49.50 -29.22 10.34
C ARG A 263 50.69 -28.43 9.79
N SER A 264 51.53 -27.79 10.63
CA SER A 264 52.82 -27.26 10.21
C SER A 264 53.86 -27.32 11.35
N LYS A 265 54.01 -28.47 11.99
CA LYS A 265 55.19 -28.80 12.80
C LYS A 265 55.48 -30.28 12.74
N ARG A 266 55.94 -30.78 11.57
CA ARG A 266 56.67 -32.04 11.44
C ARG A 266 57.24 -32.13 10.03
N LYS A 267 58.44 -31.55 9.83
CA LYS A 267 59.44 -31.94 8.84
C LYS A 267 60.63 -31.01 8.98
N TYR A 268 61.52 -31.34 9.89
CA TYR A 268 62.97 -31.12 9.87
C TYR A 268 63.52 -32.01 10.96
N PHE A 269 63.97 -33.17 10.59
CA PHE A 269 65.05 -34.00 11.11
C PHE A 269 65.06 -35.31 10.35
N THR A 270 65.81 -35.40 9.33
CA THR A 270 66.89 -36.26 8.87
C THR A 270 67.23 -35.87 7.45
#